data_2882eed12cfddbef4a078b561ed43849
#
_entry.id   2882eed12cfddbef4a078b561ed43849
#
_cell.length_a   1.000
_cell.length_b   1.000
_cell.length_c   1.000
_cell.angle_alpha   90.00
_cell.angle_beta   90.00
_cell.angle_gamma   90.00
#
_symmetry.space_group_name_H-M   'P 1'
#
loop_
_entity.id
_entity.type
_entity.pdbx_description
1 polymer ?
#
loop_
_entity_poly.entity_id
_entity_poly.type
_entity_poly.pdbx_seq_one_letter_code
_entity_poly.pdbx_strand_id
1 'polypeptide(L)'
;MVCSKCKQNGHNARSCKNEIINEMVSYVDLDVDNDIKEENKQKKTTTYYCYFLGQHNNWNGQTYNGYTTNLKRRLRQHNGEIKGGAWATTSKENGAWSFIAVLTSKSWQSISRAMACEWNCRYPTRKKPRPKIYAGSSGRINSLVEIFTHIKDEISLYVHPEFYAHAVGLNIPEHVTIYQSLDELE
;
A
#
# COMPACT_ATOMS: atom_id res chain seq x y z
N MET A 1 4.02 38.63 4.36
CA MET A 1 4.53 37.25 4.25
C MET A 1 4.92 37.03 2.80
N VAL A 2 6.16 36.60 2.54
CA VAL A 2 6.70 36.41 1.19
C VAL A 2 6.58 34.96 0.80
N CYS A 3 6.05 34.67 -0.39
CA CYS A 3 5.94 33.32 -0.92
C CYS A 3 7.33 32.72 -1.22
N SER A 4 7.66 31.56 -0.68
CA SER A 4 8.95 30.91 -0.91
C SER A 4 9.15 30.40 -2.35
N LYS A 5 8.06 30.24 -3.15
CA LYS A 5 8.11 29.80 -4.55
C LYS A 5 8.36 30.94 -5.53
N CYS A 6 7.57 32.00 -5.48
CA CYS A 6 7.63 33.10 -6.45
C CYS A 6 8.19 34.42 -5.90
N LYS A 7 8.59 34.45 -4.62
CA LYS A 7 9.16 35.63 -3.92
C LYS A 7 8.25 36.85 -3.83
N GLN A 8 6.97 36.73 -4.17
CA GLN A 8 5.98 37.82 -4.08
C GLN A 8 5.28 37.83 -2.72
N ASN A 9 4.77 39.02 -2.31
CA ASN A 9 4.01 39.21 -1.09
C ASN A 9 2.53 38.85 -1.27
N GLY A 10 1.84 38.54 -0.18
CA GLY A 10 0.38 38.39 -0.13
C GLY A 10 -0.14 36.95 -0.15
N HIS A 11 0.70 35.95 -0.34
CA HIS A 11 0.31 34.52 -0.29
C HIS A 11 1.48 33.64 0.18
N ASN A 12 1.16 32.40 0.56
CA ASN A 12 2.16 31.40 0.93
C ASN A 12 2.45 30.40 -0.23
N ALA A 13 3.44 29.52 -0.08
CA ALA A 13 3.81 28.56 -1.12
C ALA A 13 2.70 27.56 -1.49
N ARG A 14 1.71 27.28 -0.60
CA ARG A 14 0.59 26.37 -0.86
C ARG A 14 -0.51 27.01 -1.72
N SER A 15 -0.67 28.32 -1.65
CA SER A 15 -1.65 29.10 -2.41
C SER A 15 -1.04 29.82 -3.61
N CYS A 16 0.22 29.54 -3.94
CA CYS A 16 0.91 30.12 -5.08
C CYS A 16 0.40 29.54 -6.41
N LYS A 17 -0.23 30.39 -7.23
CA LYS A 17 -0.73 30.05 -8.56
C LYS A 17 0.23 30.41 -9.70
N ASN A 18 1.38 31.04 -9.40
CA ASN A 18 2.36 31.38 -10.40
C ASN A 18 3.18 30.14 -10.77
N GLU A 19 2.95 29.60 -11.97
CA GLU A 19 3.84 28.66 -12.61
C GLU A 19 5.10 29.44 -13.01
N ILE A 20 6.27 28.93 -12.65
CA ILE A 20 7.53 29.49 -13.13
C ILE A 20 7.62 29.10 -14.60
N ILE A 21 7.32 30.04 -15.49
CA ILE A 21 7.64 29.92 -16.91
C ILE A 21 9.15 30.04 -17.00
N ASN A 22 9.82 28.93 -17.18
CA ASN A 22 11.23 28.92 -17.54
C ASN A 22 11.33 29.50 -18.95
N GLU A 23 11.73 30.78 -19.04
CA GLU A 23 12.14 31.37 -20.29
C GLU A 23 13.31 30.57 -20.86
N MET A 24 13.04 29.94 -22.00
CA MET A 24 14.04 29.37 -22.86
C MET A 24 14.92 30.49 -23.39
N VAL A 25 16.15 30.57 -22.87
CA VAL A 25 17.19 31.30 -23.58
C VAL A 25 17.75 30.38 -24.66
N SER A 26 17.42 30.73 -25.90
CA SER A 26 18.00 30.15 -27.08
C SER A 26 19.48 30.58 -27.20
N TYR A 27 20.39 29.63 -27.21
CA TYR A 27 21.69 29.79 -27.84
C TYR A 27 21.86 28.65 -28.85
N VAL A 28 21.91 29.07 -30.10
CA VAL A 28 22.41 28.32 -31.22
C VAL A 28 23.93 28.42 -31.17
N ASP A 29 24.66 27.32 -31.20
CA ASP A 29 25.66 26.99 -32.19
C ASP A 29 26.60 25.84 -31.77
N LEU A 30 26.77 24.98 -32.77
CA LEU A 30 27.98 24.26 -33.19
C LEU A 30 28.34 22.92 -32.50
N ASP A 31 28.06 21.91 -33.33
CA ASP A 31 28.89 20.74 -33.67
C ASP A 31 29.82 20.16 -32.59
N VAL A 32 29.60 18.92 -32.29
CA VAL A 32 30.52 17.80 -32.51
C VAL A 32 29.96 16.54 -31.85
N ASP A 33 29.97 15.48 -32.63
CA ASP A 33 29.88 14.08 -32.26
C ASP A 33 30.06 13.73 -30.78
N ASN A 34 29.05 13.08 -30.19
CA ASN A 34 29.34 11.84 -29.51
C ASN A 34 28.11 11.21 -28.86
N ASP A 35 27.98 9.94 -29.19
CA ASP A 35 27.42 8.87 -28.39
C ASP A 35 26.09 9.15 -27.71
N ILE A 36 25.06 8.77 -28.44
CA ILE A 36 23.75 8.41 -27.90
C ILE A 36 23.97 7.33 -26.84
N LYS A 37 24.27 7.74 -25.60
CA LYS A 37 23.94 6.93 -24.44
C LYS A 37 22.45 7.10 -24.20
N GLU A 38 21.68 6.26 -24.87
CA GLU A 38 20.34 5.91 -24.39
C GLU A 38 20.49 5.36 -22.97
N GLU A 39 20.46 6.26 -21.99
CA GLU A 39 20.12 5.84 -20.63
C GLU A 39 18.67 5.35 -20.67
N ASN A 40 18.54 4.05 -20.88
CA ASN A 40 17.35 3.30 -20.53
C ASN A 40 17.11 3.50 -19.02
N LYS A 41 16.53 4.63 -18.62
CA LYS A 41 15.84 4.78 -17.35
C LYS A 41 14.64 3.88 -17.39
N GLN A 42 14.86 2.57 -17.16
CA GLN A 42 13.77 1.67 -16.84
C GLN A 42 13.00 2.32 -15.70
N LYS A 43 11.81 2.78 -16.03
CA LYS A 43 10.87 3.36 -15.07
C LYS A 43 10.61 2.27 -14.03
N LYS A 44 11.26 2.36 -12.87
CA LYS A 44 11.14 1.38 -11.80
C LYS A 44 9.66 1.32 -11.41
N THR A 45 8.98 0.27 -11.83
CA THR A 45 7.56 0.07 -11.52
C THR A 45 7.43 -0.12 -10.02
N THR A 46 6.69 0.79 -9.37
CA THR A 46 6.44 0.71 -7.94
C THR A 46 5.34 -0.30 -7.67
N THR A 47 5.64 -1.36 -6.94
CA THR A 47 4.64 -2.33 -6.50
C THR A 47 3.95 -1.82 -5.24
N TYR A 48 2.63 -1.89 -5.23
CA TYR A 48 1.78 -1.53 -4.10
C TYR A 48 1.19 -2.78 -3.46
N TYR A 49 1.15 -2.79 -2.14
CA TYR A 49 0.63 -3.88 -1.33
C TYR A 49 -0.43 -3.35 -0.38
N CYS A 50 -1.57 -4.04 -0.29
CA CYS A 50 -2.48 -3.93 0.84
C CYS A 50 -2.25 -5.12 1.77
N TYR A 51 -2.45 -4.94 3.07
CA TYR A 51 -2.14 -6.00 4.02
C TYR A 51 -3.09 -5.99 5.22
N PHE A 52 -3.20 -7.17 5.82
CA PHE A 52 -3.74 -7.37 7.15
C PHE A 52 -2.63 -7.78 8.10
N LEU A 53 -2.62 -7.18 9.30
CA LEU A 53 -1.78 -7.59 10.41
C LEU A 53 -2.65 -8.18 11.53
N GLY A 54 -2.11 -9.18 12.20
CA GLY A 54 -2.59 -9.73 13.45
C GLY A 54 -1.44 -9.87 14.44
N GLN A 55 -1.79 -10.08 15.70
CA GLN A 55 -0.80 -10.36 16.74
C GLN A 55 -0.52 -11.87 16.77
N HIS A 56 0.70 -12.29 16.43
CA HIS A 56 1.07 -13.71 16.34
C HIS A 56 0.97 -14.44 17.70
N ASN A 57 1.05 -13.72 18.81
CA ASN A 57 0.84 -14.25 20.15
C ASN A 57 -0.67 -14.33 20.53
N ASN A 58 -1.56 -13.72 19.76
CA ASN A 58 -3.02 -13.77 19.96
C ASN A 58 -3.78 -13.46 18.67
N TRP A 59 -3.94 -14.46 17.81
CA TRP A 59 -4.64 -14.29 16.52
C TRP A 59 -6.12 -13.88 16.64
N ASN A 60 -6.75 -14.09 17.80
CA ASN A 60 -8.11 -13.61 18.06
C ASN A 60 -8.14 -12.14 18.53
N GLY A 61 -6.98 -11.57 18.75
CA GLY A 61 -6.80 -10.20 19.21
C GLY A 61 -7.06 -9.14 18.15
N GLN A 62 -6.36 -8.05 18.32
CA GLN A 62 -6.48 -6.91 17.42
C GLN A 62 -5.90 -7.20 16.06
N THR A 63 -6.50 -6.60 15.04
CA THR A 63 -6.01 -6.63 13.67
C THR A 63 -5.87 -5.21 13.13
N TYR A 64 -4.95 -5.03 12.22
CA TYR A 64 -4.74 -3.77 11.51
C TYR A 64 -4.77 -4.02 10.00
N ASN A 65 -5.13 -3.03 9.21
CA ASN A 65 -4.95 -3.05 7.76
C ASN A 65 -4.33 -1.74 7.27
N GLY A 66 -3.60 -1.83 6.19
CA GLY A 66 -2.94 -0.69 5.60
C GLY A 66 -2.45 -1.00 4.19
N TYR A 67 -1.77 -0.03 3.60
CA TYR A 67 -1.06 -0.22 2.34
C TYR A 67 0.40 0.25 2.46
N THR A 68 1.26 -0.24 1.58
CA THR A 68 2.68 0.11 1.55
C THR A 68 3.28 -0.21 0.18
N THR A 69 4.46 0.32 -0.08
CA THR A 69 5.34 -0.09 -1.19
C THR A 69 6.53 -0.92 -0.69
N ASN A 70 6.66 -1.13 0.63
CA ASN A 70 7.75 -1.90 1.24
C ASN A 70 7.24 -2.60 2.50
N LEU A 71 6.92 -3.89 2.36
CA LEU A 71 6.36 -4.72 3.43
C LEU A 71 7.31 -4.86 4.61
N LYS A 72 8.59 -5.19 4.36
CA LYS A 72 9.60 -5.40 5.41
C LYS A 72 9.77 -4.16 6.29
N ARG A 73 9.96 -2.99 5.65
CA ARG A 73 10.07 -1.73 6.37
C ARG A 73 8.78 -1.43 7.15
N ARG A 74 7.61 -1.69 6.54
CA ARG A 74 6.31 -1.40 7.16
C ARG A 74 6.04 -2.25 8.38
N LEU A 75 6.38 -3.54 8.34
CA LEU A 75 6.25 -4.44 9.49
C LEU A 75 7.13 -3.98 10.65
N ARG A 76 8.38 -3.61 10.39
CA ARG A 76 9.30 -3.07 11.41
C ARG A 76 8.77 -1.79 12.05
N GLN A 77 8.06 -0.94 11.29
CA GLN A 77 7.39 0.25 11.83
C GLN A 77 6.25 -0.13 12.78
N HIS A 78 5.43 -1.13 12.43
CA HIS A 78 4.34 -1.60 13.28
C HIS A 78 4.85 -2.27 14.56
N ASN A 79 5.96 -2.98 14.48
CA ASN A 79 6.62 -3.63 15.62
C ASN A 79 7.46 -2.66 16.49
N GLY A 80 7.47 -1.36 16.15
CA GLY A 80 8.20 -0.36 16.94
C GLY A 80 9.71 -0.38 16.79
N GLU A 81 10.27 -1.21 15.90
CA GLU A 81 11.72 -1.29 15.65
C GLU A 81 12.26 -0.01 14.99
N ILE A 82 11.44 0.66 14.19
CA ILE A 82 11.76 1.93 13.56
C ILE A 82 10.57 2.89 13.63
N LYS A 83 10.82 4.20 13.60
CA LYS A 83 9.79 5.23 13.66
C LYS A 83 8.83 5.18 12.46
N GLY A 84 7.55 5.54 12.67
CA GLY A 84 6.55 5.69 11.61
C GLY A 84 5.43 4.64 11.61
N GLY A 85 5.33 3.83 12.67
CA GLY A 85 4.18 2.93 12.89
C GLY A 85 2.89 3.70 13.16
N ALA A 86 1.75 3.05 12.91
CA ALA A 86 0.46 3.61 13.29
C ALA A 86 0.30 3.57 14.82
N TRP A 87 -0.28 4.62 15.40
CA TRP A 87 -0.52 4.66 16.86
C TRP A 87 -1.26 3.41 17.37
N ALA A 88 -2.24 2.92 16.61
CA ALA A 88 -3.02 1.73 16.95
C ALA A 88 -2.17 0.44 17.09
N THR A 89 -0.98 0.40 16.51
CA THR A 89 -0.06 -0.75 16.58
C THR A 89 1.12 -0.49 17.50
N THR A 90 1.62 0.75 17.57
CA THR A 90 2.80 1.12 18.37
C THR A 90 2.46 1.45 19.83
N SER A 91 1.20 1.75 20.16
CA SER A 91 0.73 2.01 21.52
C SER A 91 0.51 0.75 22.34
N LYS A 92 0.68 -0.42 21.75
CA LYS A 92 0.48 -1.73 22.35
C LYS A 92 1.79 -2.51 22.41
N GLU A 93 1.74 -3.79 22.76
CA GLU A 93 2.93 -4.64 22.86
C GLU A 93 3.74 -4.58 21.57
N ASN A 94 4.97 -4.09 21.68
CA ASN A 94 5.91 -4.03 20.58
C ASN A 94 6.33 -5.44 20.14
N GLY A 95 6.48 -5.65 18.84
CA GLY A 95 7.06 -6.87 18.28
C GLY A 95 6.10 -8.05 18.09
N ALA A 96 4.80 -7.87 18.33
CA ALA A 96 3.81 -8.94 18.20
C ALA A 96 3.09 -9.01 16.85
N TRP A 97 3.33 -8.07 15.94
CA TRP A 97 2.61 -7.98 14.66
C TRP A 97 3.25 -8.84 13.58
N SER A 98 2.41 -9.61 12.90
CA SER A 98 2.76 -10.37 11.71
C SER A 98 1.71 -10.17 10.62
N PHE A 99 2.09 -10.37 9.36
CA PHE A 99 1.12 -10.34 8.26
C PHE A 99 0.20 -11.57 8.35
N ILE A 100 -1.11 -11.33 8.29
CA ILE A 100 -2.13 -12.38 8.12
C ILE A 100 -2.30 -12.67 6.63
N ALA A 101 -2.40 -11.61 5.84
CA ALA A 101 -2.52 -11.65 4.40
C ALA A 101 -1.97 -10.39 3.75
N VAL A 102 -1.46 -10.54 2.52
CA VAL A 102 -1.00 -9.44 1.67
C VAL A 102 -1.65 -9.59 0.31
N LEU A 103 -2.19 -8.48 -0.20
CA LEU A 103 -2.83 -8.36 -1.51
C LEU A 103 -1.98 -7.46 -2.39
N THR A 104 -1.75 -7.86 -3.61
CA THR A 104 -1.11 -7.03 -4.63
C THR A 104 -1.72 -7.30 -6.01
N SER A 105 -1.52 -6.38 -6.94
CA SER A 105 -1.93 -6.54 -8.33
C SER A 105 -0.95 -5.85 -9.26
N LYS A 106 -0.67 -6.49 -10.39
CA LYS A 106 0.13 -5.91 -11.47
C LYS A 106 -0.60 -4.70 -12.11
N SER A 107 -1.92 -4.64 -11.98
CA SER A 107 -2.73 -3.53 -12.50
C SER A 107 -2.66 -2.25 -11.64
N TRP A 108 -2.11 -2.33 -10.44
CA TRP A 108 -2.03 -1.16 -9.54
C TRP A 108 -0.88 -0.22 -9.94
N GLN A 109 -1.13 0.58 -10.96
CA GLN A 109 -0.16 1.54 -11.50
C GLN A 109 -0.08 2.85 -10.67
N SER A 110 -0.94 3.02 -9.67
CA SER A 110 -1.00 4.22 -8.83
C SER A 110 -1.37 3.90 -7.38
N ILE A 111 -0.95 4.77 -6.48
CA ILE A 111 -1.30 4.70 -5.05
C ILE A 111 -2.82 4.70 -4.82
N SER A 112 -3.60 5.35 -5.69
CA SER A 112 -5.06 5.44 -5.56
C SER A 112 -5.74 4.05 -5.60
N ARG A 113 -5.23 3.12 -6.41
CA ARG A 113 -5.74 1.74 -6.46
C ARG A 113 -5.49 1.00 -5.16
N ALA A 114 -4.26 1.10 -4.61
CA ALA A 114 -3.92 0.51 -3.31
C ALA A 114 -4.74 1.11 -2.16
N MET A 115 -4.97 2.43 -2.18
CA MET A 115 -5.82 3.10 -1.19
C MET A 115 -7.28 2.66 -1.28
N ALA A 116 -7.81 2.48 -2.49
CA ALA A 116 -9.16 1.96 -2.70
C ALA A 116 -9.29 0.52 -2.18
N CYS A 117 -8.28 -0.34 -2.43
CA CYS A 117 -8.23 -1.68 -1.86
C CYS A 117 -8.17 -1.62 -0.33
N GLU A 118 -7.30 -0.79 0.25
CA GLU A 118 -7.18 -0.63 1.70
C GLU A 118 -8.51 -0.20 2.34
N TRP A 119 -9.24 0.69 1.69
CA TRP A 119 -10.56 1.11 2.16
C TRP A 119 -11.57 -0.04 2.17
N ASN A 120 -11.62 -0.87 1.10
CA ASN A 120 -12.46 -2.07 1.07
C ASN A 120 -12.03 -3.09 2.14
N CYS A 121 -10.73 -3.25 2.38
CA CYS A 121 -10.20 -4.06 3.47
C CYS A 121 -10.64 -3.57 4.84
N ARG A 122 -10.76 -2.26 5.02
CA ARG A 122 -11.22 -1.64 6.28
C ARG A 122 -12.72 -1.82 6.48
N TYR A 123 -13.49 -1.69 5.42
CA TYR A 123 -14.96 -1.71 5.41
C TYR A 123 -15.49 -2.70 4.37
N PRO A 124 -15.37 -4.03 4.62
CA PRO A 124 -15.74 -5.06 3.65
C PRO A 124 -17.16 -4.88 3.08
N THR A 125 -18.12 -4.57 3.93
CA THR A 125 -19.53 -4.33 3.54
C THR A 125 -19.77 -2.89 3.04
N ARG A 126 -18.72 -2.07 2.87
CA ARG A 126 -18.78 -0.64 2.53
C ARG A 126 -19.58 0.22 3.52
N LYS A 127 -19.91 -0.33 4.70
CA LYS A 127 -20.62 0.35 5.81
C LYS A 127 -19.71 0.46 7.04
N LYS A 128 -19.93 1.50 7.84
CA LYS A 128 -19.24 1.75 9.11
C LYS A 128 -20.22 1.55 10.27
N PRO A 129 -19.79 0.94 11.36
CA PRO A 129 -18.51 0.27 11.59
C PRO A 129 -18.43 -1.07 10.86
N ARG A 130 -17.21 -1.65 10.77
CA ARG A 130 -17.03 -3.02 10.27
C ARG A 130 -17.81 -4.01 11.14
N PRO A 131 -18.54 -4.96 10.56
CA PRO A 131 -19.25 -5.99 11.31
C PRO A 131 -18.34 -6.82 12.22
N LYS A 132 -18.82 -7.18 13.42
CA LYS A 132 -18.04 -7.94 14.42
C LYS A 132 -17.60 -9.33 13.93
N ILE A 133 -18.34 -9.93 13.00
CA ILE A 133 -18.01 -11.22 12.37
C ILE A 133 -16.66 -11.18 11.64
N TYR A 134 -16.19 -9.99 11.26
CA TYR A 134 -14.90 -9.77 10.62
C TYR A 134 -13.81 -9.30 11.62
N ALA A 135 -14.01 -9.51 12.93
CA ALA A 135 -13.01 -9.25 13.95
C ALA A 135 -12.00 -10.42 14.07
N GLY A 136 -10.81 -10.14 14.62
CA GLY A 136 -9.73 -11.13 14.74
C GLY A 136 -9.14 -11.54 13.38
N SER A 137 -8.10 -12.37 13.39
CA SER A 137 -7.39 -12.77 12.17
C SER A 137 -8.26 -13.64 11.25
N SER A 138 -8.95 -14.65 11.80
CA SER A 138 -9.88 -15.47 11.02
C SER A 138 -11.04 -14.65 10.44
N GLY A 139 -11.55 -13.67 11.21
CA GLY A 139 -12.58 -12.75 10.71
C GLY A 139 -12.08 -11.87 9.56
N ARG A 140 -10.81 -11.47 9.56
CA ARG A 140 -10.18 -10.78 8.42
C ARG A 140 -10.11 -11.65 7.18
N ILE A 141 -9.75 -12.93 7.32
CA ILE A 141 -9.76 -13.88 6.22
C ILE A 141 -11.18 -14.07 5.68
N ASN A 142 -12.18 -14.27 6.54
CA ASN A 142 -13.60 -14.37 6.11
C ASN A 142 -14.07 -13.13 5.36
N SER A 143 -13.56 -11.93 5.70
CA SER A 143 -13.93 -10.70 5.03
C SER A 143 -13.45 -10.59 3.59
N LEU A 144 -12.49 -11.43 3.15
CA LEU A 144 -11.98 -11.44 1.78
C LEU A 144 -13.06 -11.74 0.75
N VAL A 145 -14.00 -12.63 1.07
CA VAL A 145 -15.14 -12.94 0.19
C VAL A 145 -15.90 -11.67 -0.16
N GLU A 146 -16.24 -10.87 0.84
CA GLU A 146 -16.96 -9.60 0.65
C GLU A 146 -16.10 -8.55 -0.06
N ILE A 147 -14.84 -8.44 0.31
CA ILE A 147 -13.88 -7.49 -0.30
C ILE A 147 -13.77 -7.73 -1.80
N PHE A 148 -13.65 -8.97 -2.24
CA PHE A 148 -13.48 -9.32 -3.65
C PHE A 148 -14.75 -9.20 -4.48
N THR A 149 -15.92 -8.98 -3.88
CA THR A 149 -17.10 -8.55 -4.63
C THR A 149 -16.94 -7.15 -5.20
N HIS A 150 -16.12 -6.32 -4.54
CA HIS A 150 -15.90 -4.90 -4.87
C HIS A 150 -14.61 -4.63 -5.65
N ILE A 151 -13.66 -5.56 -5.62
CA ILE A 151 -12.38 -5.47 -6.34
C ILE A 151 -12.44 -6.42 -7.53
N LYS A 152 -12.19 -5.88 -8.74
CA LYS A 152 -12.24 -6.63 -10.00
C LYS A 152 -10.86 -6.77 -10.64
N ASP A 153 -9.82 -6.22 -10.00
CA ASP A 153 -8.43 -6.40 -10.43
C ASP A 153 -8.03 -7.88 -10.27
N GLU A 154 -7.12 -8.34 -11.10
CA GLU A 154 -6.42 -9.61 -10.85
C GLU A 154 -5.55 -9.46 -9.61
N ILE A 155 -5.82 -10.22 -8.57
CA ILE A 155 -5.17 -10.13 -7.27
C ILE A 155 -4.29 -11.35 -7.02
N SER A 156 -3.04 -11.09 -6.64
CA SER A 156 -2.22 -12.09 -5.93
C SER A 156 -2.43 -11.91 -4.43
N LEU A 157 -2.99 -12.93 -3.79
CA LEU A 157 -3.28 -12.97 -2.36
C LEU A 157 -2.30 -13.93 -1.68
N TYR A 158 -1.42 -13.39 -0.86
CA TYR A 158 -0.46 -14.17 -0.06
C TYR A 158 -1.01 -14.29 1.35
N VAL A 159 -1.11 -15.50 1.86
CA VAL A 159 -1.75 -15.80 3.15
C VAL A 159 -0.74 -16.48 4.08
N HIS A 160 -0.72 -16.05 5.33
CA HIS A 160 0.08 -16.70 6.36
C HIS A 160 -0.25 -18.20 6.45
N PRO A 161 0.74 -19.10 6.57
CA PRO A 161 0.52 -20.55 6.55
C PRO A 161 -0.60 -21.03 7.49
N GLU A 162 -0.72 -20.42 8.68
CA GLU A 162 -1.75 -20.76 9.66
C GLU A 162 -3.19 -20.51 9.18
N PHE A 163 -3.39 -19.57 8.24
CA PHE A 163 -4.69 -19.22 7.69
C PHE A 163 -4.89 -19.71 6.26
N TYR A 164 -3.90 -20.34 5.65
CA TYR A 164 -3.96 -20.73 4.24
C TYR A 164 -5.09 -21.70 3.94
N ALA A 165 -5.20 -22.81 4.70
CA ALA A 165 -6.27 -23.78 4.52
C ALA A 165 -7.65 -23.15 4.69
N HIS A 166 -7.80 -22.21 5.61
CA HIS A 166 -9.02 -21.45 5.80
C HIS A 166 -9.35 -20.57 4.58
N ALA A 167 -8.36 -19.84 4.06
CA ALA A 167 -8.54 -18.97 2.89
C ALA A 167 -8.92 -19.76 1.63
N VAL A 168 -8.26 -20.89 1.39
CA VAL A 168 -8.57 -21.78 0.25
C VAL A 168 -9.98 -22.39 0.34
N GLY A 169 -10.47 -22.62 1.55
CA GLY A 169 -11.83 -23.11 1.78
C GLY A 169 -12.94 -22.07 1.56
N LEU A 170 -12.58 -20.80 1.32
CA LEU A 170 -13.56 -19.76 1.03
C LEU A 170 -13.95 -19.74 -0.45
N ASN A 171 -15.15 -19.25 -0.73
CA ASN A 171 -15.61 -19.01 -2.11
C ASN A 171 -14.97 -17.72 -2.67
N ILE A 172 -13.68 -17.80 -2.99
CA ILE A 172 -12.88 -16.69 -3.55
C ILE A 172 -13.07 -16.67 -5.08
N PRO A 173 -13.30 -15.49 -5.70
CA PRO A 173 -13.46 -15.37 -7.15
C PRO A 173 -12.20 -15.78 -7.94
N GLU A 174 -12.37 -16.26 -9.17
CA GLU A 174 -11.29 -16.74 -10.06
C GLU A 174 -10.21 -15.70 -10.39
N HIS A 175 -10.54 -14.41 -10.32
CA HIS A 175 -9.54 -13.34 -10.54
C HIS A 175 -8.56 -13.15 -9.36
N VAL A 176 -8.65 -14.00 -8.32
CA VAL A 176 -7.75 -14.00 -7.17
C VAL A 176 -6.97 -15.29 -7.12
N THR A 177 -5.66 -15.19 -7.21
CA THR A 177 -4.74 -16.33 -7.02
C THR A 177 -4.22 -16.33 -5.60
N ILE A 178 -4.36 -17.46 -4.89
CA ILE A 178 -3.94 -17.59 -3.48
C ILE A 178 -2.59 -18.31 -3.39
N TYR A 179 -1.66 -17.72 -2.64
CA TYR A 179 -0.32 -18.25 -2.36
C TYR A 179 -0.16 -18.51 -0.86
N GLN A 180 0.52 -19.60 -0.50
CA GLN A 180 0.68 -20.02 0.89
C GLN A 180 1.76 -19.26 1.66
N SER A 181 2.71 -18.63 0.99
CA SER A 181 3.86 -18.01 1.63
C SER A 181 3.97 -16.54 1.26
N LEU A 182 4.47 -15.74 2.22
CA LEU A 182 4.90 -14.37 1.98
C LEU A 182 6.34 -14.31 1.43
N ASP A 183 7.09 -15.41 1.48
CA ASP A 183 8.46 -15.50 0.99
C ASP A 183 8.54 -15.38 -0.54
N GLU A 184 7.42 -15.63 -1.23
CA GLU A 184 7.28 -15.45 -2.68
C GLU A 184 7.17 -13.98 -3.12
N LEU A 185 7.16 -13.03 -2.15
CA LEU A 185 7.05 -11.59 -2.40
C LEU A 185 8.41 -10.86 -2.45
N GLU A 186 9.53 -11.59 -2.31
CA GLU A 186 10.89 -11.02 -2.38
C GLU A 186 11.47 -10.95 -3.80
#